data_5acaa94d71389df658f75e44c37eed3e
#
_entry.id   5acaa94d71389df658f75e44c37eed3e
#
_cell.length_a   1.000
_cell.length_b   1.000
_cell.length_c   1.000
_cell.angle_alpha   90.00
_cell.angle_beta   90.00
_cell.angle_gamma   90.00
#
_symmetry.space_group_name_H-M   'P 1'
#
loop_
_entity.id
_entity.type
_entity.pdbx_description
1 polymer ?
#
loop_
_entity_poly.entity_id
_entity_poly.type
_entity_poly.pdbx_seq_one_letter_code
_entity_poly.pdbx_strand_id
1 'polypeptide(L)'
;MAMTFAQKLLAAKAGRGEVRAGDIVTVTPDWLLSHDNTAAIARIFRQDLGRAQVPHPERLIIVLDHAAPPPTPRHAQNHAEIRAFVRAQGVRHFFDVGAGISHQVIAEAGLVRPGQILLGADSHTLHQGWLGAFAAGVGRTEVAALWATGRTWLR
;
A
#
# COMPACT_ATOMS: atom_id res chain seq x y z
N MET A 1 -23.04 -18.27 12.66
CA MET A 1 -21.79 -19.06 12.60
C MET A 1 -20.63 -18.22 13.14
N ALA A 2 -19.59 -18.84 13.71
CA ALA A 2 -18.41 -18.08 14.13
C ALA A 2 -17.68 -17.54 12.90
N MET A 3 -17.35 -16.24 12.88
CA MET A 3 -16.58 -15.61 11.81
C MET A 3 -15.09 -15.85 12.01
N THR A 4 -14.36 -16.04 10.92
CA THR A 4 -12.88 -16.03 10.89
C THR A 4 -12.35 -14.65 11.21
N PHE A 5 -11.03 -14.52 11.48
CA PHE A 5 -10.37 -13.22 11.66
C PHE A 5 -10.63 -12.28 10.49
N ALA A 6 -10.42 -12.74 9.25
CA ALA A 6 -10.63 -11.93 8.04
C ALA A 6 -12.10 -11.45 7.93
N GLN A 7 -13.05 -12.33 8.15
CA GLN A 7 -14.48 -11.96 8.13
C GLN A 7 -14.83 -10.91 9.18
N LYS A 8 -14.34 -11.06 10.42
CA LYS A 8 -14.57 -10.08 11.49
C LYS A 8 -13.99 -8.71 11.13
N LEU A 9 -12.76 -8.70 10.63
CA LEU A 9 -12.07 -7.47 10.26
C LEU A 9 -12.77 -6.78 9.09
N LEU A 10 -13.06 -7.52 8.01
CA LEU A 10 -13.72 -6.97 6.83
C LEU A 10 -15.15 -6.49 7.16
N ALA A 11 -15.89 -7.21 8.01
CA ALA A 11 -17.20 -6.77 8.49
C ALA A 11 -17.11 -5.43 9.23
N ALA A 12 -16.17 -5.30 10.18
CA ALA A 12 -15.94 -4.07 10.92
C ALA A 12 -15.55 -2.90 10.01
N LYS A 13 -14.61 -3.13 9.05
CA LYS A 13 -14.15 -2.10 8.11
C LYS A 13 -15.20 -1.69 7.07
N ALA A 14 -16.12 -2.59 6.74
CA ALA A 14 -17.25 -2.32 5.83
C ALA A 14 -18.51 -1.78 6.55
N GLY A 15 -18.47 -1.64 7.89
CA GLY A 15 -19.64 -1.23 8.67
C GLY A 15 -20.78 -2.25 8.64
N ARG A 16 -20.48 -3.55 8.48
CA ARG A 16 -21.45 -4.65 8.41
C ARG A 16 -21.37 -5.52 9.67
N GLY A 17 -22.49 -6.07 10.09
CA GLY A 17 -22.52 -7.01 11.23
C GLY A 17 -21.89 -8.36 10.91
N GLU A 18 -21.95 -8.79 9.67
CA GLU A 18 -21.44 -10.09 9.18
C GLU A 18 -20.94 -9.97 7.74
N VAL A 19 -19.91 -10.74 7.40
CA VAL A 19 -19.39 -10.95 6.05
C VAL A 19 -19.11 -12.44 5.86
N ARG A 20 -19.51 -12.98 4.71
CA ARG A 20 -19.34 -14.39 4.32
C ARG A 20 -18.42 -14.50 3.11
N ALA A 21 -17.80 -15.66 2.92
CA ALA A 21 -17.06 -15.96 1.71
C ALA A 21 -17.96 -15.79 0.46
N GLY A 22 -17.49 -15.05 -0.51
CA GLY A 22 -18.23 -14.69 -1.73
C GLY A 22 -18.94 -13.33 -1.66
N ASP A 23 -19.09 -12.73 -0.48
CA ASP A 23 -19.62 -11.36 -0.38
C ASP A 23 -18.63 -10.35 -0.98
N ILE A 24 -19.16 -9.33 -1.62
CA ILE A 24 -18.37 -8.17 -2.05
C ILE A 24 -18.52 -7.09 -0.97
N VAL A 25 -17.40 -6.62 -0.46
CA VAL A 25 -17.35 -5.55 0.54
C VAL A 25 -16.45 -4.42 0.08
N THR A 26 -16.90 -3.19 0.26
CA THR A 26 -16.07 -2.00 0.03
C THR A 26 -15.34 -1.65 1.32
N VAL A 27 -14.02 -1.49 1.24
CA VAL A 27 -13.17 -1.16 2.38
C VAL A 27 -12.27 0.03 2.06
N THR A 28 -11.89 0.75 3.10
CA THR A 28 -10.86 1.78 3.07
C THR A 28 -9.63 1.22 3.77
N PRO A 29 -8.54 0.93 3.03
CA PRO A 29 -7.29 0.49 3.64
C PRO A 29 -6.72 1.55 4.60
N ASP A 30 -6.13 1.09 5.69
CA ASP A 30 -5.41 1.97 6.62
C ASP A 30 -4.07 2.39 6.01
N TRP A 31 -3.43 1.47 5.26
CA TRP A 31 -2.12 1.67 4.65
C TRP A 31 -2.05 1.19 3.22
N LEU A 32 -1.26 1.89 2.41
CA LEU A 32 -0.98 1.58 1.00
C LEU A 32 0.54 1.52 0.81
N LEU A 33 1.06 0.32 0.53
CA LEU A 33 2.50 0.07 0.36
C LEU A 33 2.88 0.10 -1.13
N SER A 34 3.98 0.77 -1.41
CA SER A 34 4.72 0.62 -2.67
C SER A 34 6.22 0.72 -2.43
N HIS A 35 7.00 0.30 -3.41
CA HIS A 35 8.45 0.25 -3.34
C HIS A 35 9.07 0.91 -4.59
N ASP A 36 10.17 0.41 -5.12
CA ASP A 36 10.80 0.93 -6.36
C ASP A 36 9.85 0.99 -7.57
N ASN A 37 8.71 0.31 -7.50
CA ASN A 37 7.65 0.40 -8.50
C ASN A 37 6.77 1.66 -8.39
N THR A 38 6.96 2.47 -7.37
CA THR A 38 6.23 3.73 -7.13
C THR A 38 6.28 4.67 -8.33
N ALA A 39 7.43 4.75 -9.04
CA ALA A 39 7.53 5.58 -10.25
C ALA A 39 6.53 5.14 -11.33
N ALA A 40 6.34 3.84 -11.53
CA ALA A 40 5.37 3.31 -12.48
C ALA A 40 3.92 3.57 -12.01
N ILE A 41 3.63 3.38 -10.72
CA ILE A 41 2.32 3.67 -10.13
C ILE A 41 1.99 5.17 -10.26
N ALA A 42 2.95 6.06 -10.00
CA ALA A 42 2.77 7.50 -10.13
C ALA A 42 2.49 7.94 -11.58
N ARG A 43 3.06 7.23 -12.58
CA ARG A 43 2.72 7.47 -13.99
C ARG A 43 1.28 7.08 -14.30
N ILE A 44 0.83 5.88 -13.89
CA ILE A 44 -0.58 5.44 -14.03
C ILE A 44 -1.51 6.46 -13.35
N PHE A 45 -1.20 6.85 -12.12
CA PHE A 45 -1.99 7.80 -11.35
C PHE A 45 -2.15 9.15 -12.07
N ARG A 46 -1.06 9.68 -12.65
CA ARG A 46 -1.08 10.98 -13.33
C ARG A 46 -1.62 10.91 -14.76
N GLN A 47 -1.17 9.94 -15.55
CA GLN A 47 -1.44 9.88 -16.99
C GLN A 47 -2.76 9.17 -17.29
N ASP A 48 -3.00 8.01 -16.68
CA ASP A 48 -4.16 7.20 -17.01
C ASP A 48 -5.40 7.62 -16.19
N LEU A 49 -5.19 8.01 -14.91
CA LEU A 49 -6.28 8.45 -14.03
C LEU A 49 -6.44 9.98 -13.98
N GLY A 50 -5.57 10.75 -14.62
CA GLY A 50 -5.65 12.20 -14.70
C GLY A 50 -5.58 12.90 -13.33
N ARG A 51 -4.88 12.30 -12.34
CA ARG A 51 -4.80 12.82 -10.97
C ARG A 51 -3.48 13.54 -10.70
N ALA A 52 -3.54 14.70 -10.07
CA ALA A 52 -2.37 15.47 -9.68
C ALA A 52 -1.97 15.26 -8.22
N GLN A 53 -2.95 15.10 -7.33
CA GLN A 53 -2.76 15.00 -5.88
C GLN A 53 -3.39 13.73 -5.32
N VAL A 54 -2.67 13.07 -4.41
CA VAL A 54 -3.18 11.95 -3.62
C VAL A 54 -4.01 12.52 -2.46
N PRO A 55 -5.31 12.17 -2.33
CA PRO A 55 -6.16 12.68 -1.26
C PRO A 55 -5.68 12.35 0.15
N HIS A 56 -5.03 11.20 0.34
CA HIS A 56 -4.61 10.67 1.63
C HIS A 56 -3.14 10.25 1.64
N PRO A 57 -2.18 11.21 1.46
CA PRO A 57 -0.74 10.88 1.41
C PRO A 57 -0.21 10.34 2.73
N GLU A 58 -0.89 10.61 3.85
CA GLU A 58 -0.56 10.09 5.17
C GLU A 58 -0.70 8.56 5.30
N ARG A 59 -1.45 7.93 4.39
CA ARG A 59 -1.65 6.48 4.34
C ARG A 59 -0.64 5.76 3.46
N LEU A 60 0.20 6.49 2.74
CA LEU A 60 1.20 5.91 1.85
C LEU A 60 2.45 5.54 2.63
N ILE A 61 2.90 4.30 2.42
CA ILE A 61 4.22 3.82 2.85
C ILE A 61 5.01 3.52 1.57
N ILE A 62 6.16 4.17 1.42
CA ILE A 62 7.04 3.97 0.26
C ILE A 62 8.42 3.60 0.76
N VAL A 63 8.94 2.46 0.29
CA VAL A 63 10.26 1.95 0.68
C VAL A 63 11.09 1.63 -0.56
N LEU A 64 12.31 2.11 -0.65
CA LEU A 64 13.24 1.79 -1.74
C LEU A 64 14.16 0.64 -1.30
N ASP A 65 13.77 -0.61 -1.64
CA ASP A 65 14.45 -1.81 -1.16
C ASP A 65 14.69 -2.89 -2.24
N HIS A 66 13.93 -2.88 -3.34
CA HIS A 66 14.04 -3.92 -4.38
C HIS A 66 15.17 -3.67 -5.38
N ALA A 67 15.54 -2.42 -5.59
CA ALA A 67 16.64 -2.01 -6.48
C ALA A 67 17.63 -1.10 -5.72
N ALA A 68 18.05 -1.53 -4.55
CA ALA A 68 18.89 -0.77 -3.62
C ALA A 68 20.20 -1.51 -3.33
N PRO A 69 21.37 -0.97 -3.73
CA PRO A 69 21.54 0.27 -4.51
C PRO A 69 21.01 0.12 -5.94
N PRO A 70 20.68 1.23 -6.64
CA PRO A 70 20.12 1.16 -8.00
C PRO A 70 21.11 0.52 -8.98
N PRO A 71 20.79 -0.64 -9.59
CA PRO A 71 21.75 -1.40 -10.40
C PRO A 71 21.97 -0.83 -11.80
N THR A 72 21.10 0.07 -12.25
CA THR A 72 21.21 0.72 -13.57
C THR A 72 20.82 2.19 -13.51
N PRO A 73 21.24 3.02 -14.50
CA PRO A 73 20.82 4.42 -14.61
C PRO A 73 19.28 4.58 -14.59
N ARG A 74 18.55 3.65 -15.18
CA ARG A 74 17.09 3.66 -15.18
C ARG A 74 16.51 3.51 -13.77
N HIS A 75 17.08 2.64 -12.95
CA HIS A 75 16.64 2.50 -11.54
C HIS A 75 16.97 3.76 -10.74
N ALA A 76 18.17 4.35 -10.95
CA ALA A 76 18.52 5.60 -10.31
C ALA A 76 17.56 6.74 -10.70
N GLN A 77 17.17 6.82 -11.98
CA GLN A 77 16.17 7.77 -12.46
C GLN A 77 14.81 7.54 -11.81
N ASN A 78 14.36 6.29 -11.72
CA ASN A 78 13.11 5.96 -11.02
C ASN A 78 13.16 6.41 -9.55
N HIS A 79 14.28 6.19 -8.85
CA HIS A 79 14.44 6.66 -7.46
C HIS A 79 14.36 8.19 -7.37
N ALA A 80 14.96 8.93 -8.32
CA ALA A 80 14.84 10.39 -8.38
C ALA A 80 13.38 10.84 -8.57
N GLU A 81 12.65 10.17 -9.47
CA GLU A 81 11.22 10.42 -9.70
C GLU A 81 10.38 10.12 -8.45
N ILE A 82 10.67 9.02 -7.73
CA ILE A 82 9.99 8.66 -6.49
C ILE A 82 10.22 9.71 -5.41
N ARG A 83 11.47 10.15 -5.21
CA ARG A 83 11.78 11.21 -4.23
C ARG A 83 11.07 12.52 -4.57
N ALA A 84 10.99 12.87 -5.86
CA ALA A 84 10.23 14.04 -6.31
C ALA A 84 8.72 13.87 -6.04
N PHE A 85 8.16 12.70 -6.32
CA PHE A 85 6.76 12.38 -6.02
C PHE A 85 6.47 12.48 -4.52
N VAL A 86 7.30 11.86 -3.68
CA VAL A 86 7.18 11.89 -2.21
C VAL A 86 7.11 13.32 -1.69
N ARG A 87 8.03 14.19 -2.15
CA ARG A 87 8.03 15.62 -1.77
C ARG A 87 6.78 16.35 -2.25
N ALA A 88 6.41 16.14 -3.51
CA ALA A 88 5.27 16.82 -4.12
C ALA A 88 3.93 16.42 -3.48
N GLN A 89 3.80 15.18 -3.01
CA GLN A 89 2.59 14.66 -2.38
C GLN A 89 2.59 14.82 -0.85
N GLY A 90 3.71 15.17 -0.22
CA GLY A 90 3.83 15.27 1.24
C GLY A 90 3.75 13.91 1.94
N VAL A 91 4.25 12.84 1.29
CA VAL A 91 4.28 11.50 1.88
C VAL A 91 5.21 11.48 3.09
N ARG A 92 4.69 11.10 4.26
CA ARG A 92 5.44 11.09 5.53
C ARG A 92 6.23 9.80 5.76
N HIS A 93 5.68 8.67 5.35
CA HIS A 93 6.29 7.36 5.56
C HIS A 93 7.08 6.95 4.33
N PHE A 94 8.19 7.64 4.12
CA PHE A 94 9.15 7.35 3.06
C PHE A 94 10.45 6.86 3.66
N PHE A 95 10.87 5.70 3.23
CA PHE A 95 12.11 5.04 3.63
C PHE A 95 13.01 4.89 2.40
N ASP A 96 14.05 5.69 2.35
CA ASP A 96 14.98 5.72 1.21
C ASP A 96 15.95 4.53 1.22
N VAL A 97 16.74 4.39 0.18
CA VAL A 97 17.77 3.36 0.02
C VAL A 97 18.61 3.24 1.30
N GLY A 98 18.77 2.00 1.76
CA GLY A 98 19.54 1.71 2.98
C GLY A 98 18.72 1.64 4.27
N ALA A 99 17.42 1.97 4.23
CA ALA A 99 16.56 1.84 5.41
C ALA A 99 16.29 0.37 5.79
N GLY A 100 16.32 -0.53 4.84
CA GLY A 100 16.07 -1.97 5.04
C GLY A 100 14.99 -2.52 4.11
N ILE A 101 14.64 -3.79 4.32
CA ILE A 101 13.58 -4.48 3.58
C ILE A 101 12.22 -3.94 4.02
N SER A 102 11.36 -3.59 3.08
CA SER A 102 10.08 -2.93 3.33
C SER A 102 9.23 -3.61 4.41
N HIS A 103 9.10 -4.93 4.34
CA HIS A 103 8.27 -5.68 5.28
C HIS A 103 8.81 -5.66 6.72
N GLN A 104 10.13 -5.61 6.88
CA GLN A 104 10.78 -5.47 8.17
C GLN A 104 10.70 -4.03 8.69
N VAL A 105 11.01 -3.06 7.84
CA VAL A 105 10.95 -1.62 8.15
C VAL A 105 9.56 -1.21 8.64
N ILE A 106 8.50 -1.67 7.99
CA ILE A 106 7.11 -1.38 8.37
C ILE A 106 6.81 -1.90 9.78
N ALA A 107 7.27 -3.11 10.08
CA ALA A 107 7.07 -3.75 11.38
C ALA A 107 7.85 -3.03 12.49
N GLU A 108 9.13 -2.76 12.27
CA GLU A 108 10.01 -2.08 13.24
C GLU A 108 9.58 -0.63 13.50
N ALA A 109 9.05 0.06 12.49
CA ALA A 109 8.49 1.39 12.63
C ALA A 109 7.11 1.43 13.32
N GLY A 110 6.52 0.26 13.63
CA GLY A 110 5.23 0.15 14.30
C GLY A 110 4.06 0.75 13.51
N LEU A 111 4.18 0.82 12.18
CA LEU A 111 3.17 1.44 11.33
C LEU A 111 1.90 0.60 11.25
N VAL A 112 2.06 -0.71 11.04
CA VAL A 112 0.93 -1.64 10.92
C VAL A 112 0.60 -2.25 12.26
N ARG A 113 -0.69 -2.28 12.60
CA ARG A 113 -1.22 -2.77 13.88
C ARG A 113 -2.29 -3.82 13.66
N PRO A 114 -2.57 -4.68 14.68
CA PRO A 114 -3.67 -5.63 14.63
C PRO A 114 -5.00 -4.96 14.24
N GLY A 115 -5.77 -5.61 13.38
CA GLY A 115 -7.07 -5.12 12.94
C GLY A 115 -7.01 -4.04 11.83
N GLN A 116 -5.85 -3.73 11.29
CA GLN A 116 -5.71 -2.82 10.16
C GLN A 116 -5.70 -3.57 8.81
N ILE A 117 -5.99 -2.83 7.74
CA ILE A 117 -5.85 -3.30 6.36
C ILE A 117 -4.65 -2.62 5.72
N LEU A 118 -3.70 -3.43 5.22
CA LEU A 118 -2.60 -3.00 4.38
C LEU A 118 -2.74 -3.62 2.99
N LEU A 119 -2.82 -2.80 1.95
CA LEU A 119 -2.74 -3.25 0.56
C LEU A 119 -1.46 -2.70 -0.07
N GLY A 120 -0.74 -3.54 -0.84
CA GLY A 120 0.55 -3.14 -1.37
C GLY A 120 0.84 -3.66 -2.77
N ALA A 121 1.62 -2.91 -3.53
CA ALA A 121 2.09 -3.32 -4.86
C ALA A 121 3.30 -4.29 -4.76
N ASP A 122 3.22 -5.23 -3.84
CA ASP A 122 4.23 -6.26 -3.60
C ASP A 122 3.55 -7.58 -3.22
N SER A 123 4.04 -8.69 -3.79
CA SER A 123 3.45 -10.02 -3.58
C SER A 123 3.64 -10.54 -2.14
N HIS A 124 4.62 -10.02 -1.41
CA HIS A 124 4.90 -10.41 -0.02
C HIS A 124 4.22 -9.47 1.00
N THR A 125 3.36 -8.55 0.57
CA THR A 125 2.59 -7.66 1.46
C THR A 125 1.83 -8.45 2.53
N LEU A 126 1.35 -9.65 2.21
CA LEU A 126 0.66 -10.56 3.13
C LEU A 126 1.51 -10.93 4.37
N HIS A 127 2.83 -10.74 4.32
CA HIS A 127 3.72 -10.95 5.47
C HIS A 127 3.24 -10.19 6.71
N GLN A 128 2.66 -9.02 6.57
CA GLN A 128 2.16 -8.23 7.71
C GLN A 128 0.98 -8.88 8.45
N GLY A 129 0.47 -9.99 7.95
CA GLY A 129 -0.50 -10.84 8.66
C GLY A 129 0.00 -11.35 10.02
N TRP A 130 1.32 -11.52 10.20
CA TRP A 130 1.89 -11.91 11.49
C TRP A 130 1.70 -10.84 12.59
N LEU A 131 1.50 -9.58 12.19
CA LEU A 131 1.13 -8.49 13.10
C LEU A 131 -0.38 -8.44 13.38
N GLY A 132 -1.17 -9.39 12.90
CA GLY A 132 -2.62 -9.37 13.04
C GLY A 132 -3.33 -8.36 12.13
N ALA A 133 -2.72 -7.98 11.01
CA ALA A 133 -3.33 -7.17 9.97
C ALA A 133 -3.94 -8.04 8.87
N PHE A 134 -4.97 -7.54 8.19
CA PHE A 134 -5.37 -8.06 6.90
C PHE A 134 -4.46 -7.42 5.83
N ALA A 135 -3.54 -8.18 5.28
CA ALA A 135 -2.57 -7.66 4.34
C ALA A 135 -2.61 -8.45 3.03
N ALA A 136 -2.62 -7.76 1.89
CA ALA A 136 -2.66 -8.40 0.57
C ALA A 136 -1.86 -7.62 -0.47
N GLY A 137 -1.21 -8.39 -1.38
CA GLY A 137 -0.61 -7.85 -2.58
C GLY A 137 -1.66 -7.58 -3.65
N VAL A 138 -1.57 -6.42 -4.28
CA VAL A 138 -2.42 -6.01 -5.41
C VAL A 138 -1.55 -5.44 -6.53
N GLY A 139 -2.10 -5.31 -7.73
CA GLY A 139 -1.35 -4.78 -8.87
C GLY A 139 -1.07 -3.27 -8.76
N ARG A 140 -0.18 -2.79 -9.64
CA ARG A 140 0.19 -1.36 -9.69
C ARG A 140 -0.98 -0.48 -10.05
N THR A 141 -1.85 -0.95 -10.94
CA THR A 141 -3.06 -0.23 -11.38
C THR A 141 -4.05 -0.10 -10.23
N GLU A 142 -4.22 -1.17 -9.45
CA GLU A 142 -5.07 -1.17 -8.27
C GLU A 142 -4.53 -0.21 -7.20
N VAL A 143 -3.22 -0.17 -6.98
CA VAL A 143 -2.61 0.80 -6.05
C VAL A 143 -2.80 2.24 -6.55
N ALA A 144 -2.65 2.50 -7.85
CA ALA A 144 -2.91 3.83 -8.42
C ALA A 144 -4.39 4.24 -8.22
N ALA A 145 -5.33 3.31 -8.43
CA ALA A 145 -6.74 3.53 -8.18
C ALA A 145 -7.03 3.77 -6.68
N LEU A 146 -6.36 3.04 -5.79
CA LEU A 146 -6.43 3.25 -4.35
C LEU A 146 -5.90 4.63 -3.92
N TRP A 147 -4.81 5.10 -4.54
CA TRP A 147 -4.32 6.46 -4.32
C TRP A 147 -5.33 7.51 -4.74
N ALA A 148 -6.08 7.25 -5.83
CA ALA A 148 -7.07 8.18 -6.37
C ALA A 148 -8.38 8.21 -5.59
N THR A 149 -8.82 7.06 -5.05
CA THR A 149 -10.16 6.87 -4.49
C THR A 149 -10.18 6.64 -2.97
N GLY A 150 -9.07 6.20 -2.39
CA GLY A 150 -8.94 5.83 -0.99
C GLY A 150 -9.66 4.54 -0.60
N ARG A 151 -10.30 3.83 -1.53
CA ARG A 151 -11.11 2.64 -1.25
C ARG A 151 -11.04 1.62 -2.37
N THR A 152 -11.34 0.37 -2.03
CA THR A 152 -11.49 -0.74 -3.00
C THR A 152 -12.56 -1.71 -2.55
N TRP A 153 -12.92 -2.64 -3.42
CA TRP A 153 -13.76 -3.76 -3.08
C TRP A 153 -12.92 -5.03 -2.93
N LEU A 154 -13.35 -5.90 -2.01
CA LEU A 154 -12.77 -7.22 -1.78
C LEU A 154 -13.90 -8.26 -1.82
N ARG A 155 -13.55 -9.48 -2.24
CA ARG A 155 -14.48 -10.61 -2.32
C ARG A 155 -13.95 -11.81 -1.55
#